data_93fb134264ac4860b2e2ab2a25d52c75
#
_entry.id   93fb134264ac4860b2e2ab2a25d52c75
#
_cell.length_a   1.000
_cell.length_b   1.000
_cell.length_c   1.000
_cell.angle_alpha   90.00
_cell.angle_beta   90.00
_cell.angle_gamma   90.00
#
_symmetry.space_group_name_H-M   'P 1'
#
loop_
_entity.id
_entity.type
_entity.pdbx_description
1 polymer ?
#
loop_
_entity_poly.entity_id
_entity_poly.type
_entity_poly.pdbx_seq_one_letter_code
_entity_poly.pdbx_strand_id
1 'polypeptide(L)'
;MKKLVLAVVAMFAVSTMVMADNDKPVQVNQLPAKAQTFLNTYFKDVKVALATQDTELFSKSYDVVFNNGDKVEFNKSGEWTEVRCRQTGVPAQIIPAPIAEYVKTTYPDAKVLQIERDDRGGYEVNLSNRWEITFDKQMRVIDIDD
;
A
#
# COMPACT_ATOMS: atom_id res chain seq x y z
N MET A 1 35.58 8.25 -22.06
CA MET A 1 34.54 9.14 -22.57
C MET A 1 33.37 8.37 -23.15
N LYS A 2 33.61 7.51 -24.07
CA LYS A 2 32.57 6.69 -24.72
C LYS A 2 31.84 5.77 -23.74
N LYS A 3 32.51 5.35 -22.70
CA LYS A 3 32.01 4.45 -21.68
C LYS A 3 30.90 5.08 -20.79
N LEU A 4 31.02 6.38 -20.58
CA LEU A 4 30.03 7.12 -19.78
C LEU A 4 28.70 7.23 -20.49
N VAL A 5 28.71 7.34 -21.79
CA VAL A 5 27.53 7.46 -22.61
C VAL A 5 26.70 6.16 -22.54
N LEU A 6 27.39 5.03 -22.57
CA LEU A 6 26.78 3.73 -22.50
C LEU A 6 26.06 3.48 -21.18
N ALA A 7 26.64 3.93 -20.07
CA ALA A 7 26.06 3.79 -18.77
C ALA A 7 24.75 4.59 -18.64
N VAL A 8 24.72 5.78 -19.22
CA VAL A 8 23.53 6.61 -19.21
C VAL A 8 22.38 5.99 -20.01
N VAL A 9 22.72 5.43 -21.15
CA VAL A 9 21.72 4.78 -22.01
C VAL A 9 21.11 3.57 -21.32
N ALA A 10 21.90 2.79 -20.60
CA ALA A 10 21.40 1.62 -19.88
C ALA A 10 20.41 2.02 -18.77
N MET A 11 20.72 3.08 -18.04
CA MET A 11 19.82 3.59 -17.02
C MET A 11 18.50 4.10 -17.60
N PHE A 12 18.58 4.70 -18.74
CA PHE A 12 17.40 5.22 -19.41
C PHE A 12 16.45 4.10 -19.87
N ALA A 13 17.01 3.03 -20.37
CA ALA A 13 16.21 1.88 -20.80
C ALA A 13 15.46 1.23 -19.64
N VAL A 14 16.08 1.17 -18.47
CA VAL A 14 15.43 0.61 -17.28
C VAL A 14 14.25 1.47 -16.82
N SER A 15 14.41 2.77 -16.84
CA SER A 15 13.36 3.67 -16.40
C SER A 15 12.12 3.64 -17.31
N THR A 16 12.29 3.39 -18.59
CA THR A 16 11.16 3.31 -19.50
C THR A 16 10.34 2.03 -19.33
N MET A 17 10.96 0.95 -18.88
CA MET A 17 10.24 -0.29 -18.67
C MET A 17 9.29 -0.25 -17.48
N VAL A 18 9.58 0.57 -16.48
CA VAL A 18 8.74 0.72 -15.29
C VAL A 18 7.42 1.40 -15.62
N MET A 19 7.38 2.16 -16.70
CA MET A 19 6.22 2.94 -17.11
C MET A 19 5.43 2.27 -18.24
N ALA A 20 5.50 0.96 -18.33
CA ALA A 20 4.89 0.22 -19.44
C ALA A 20 3.35 0.23 -19.40
N ASP A 21 2.77 0.44 -18.22
CA ASP A 21 1.31 0.45 -18.04
C ASP A 21 0.76 1.87 -18.01
N ASN A 22 -0.46 2.01 -17.55
CA ASN A 22 -1.14 3.30 -17.46
C ASN A 22 -0.71 4.11 -16.23
N ASP A 23 0.29 3.66 -15.52
CA ASP A 23 0.85 4.33 -14.36
C ASP A 23 1.53 5.63 -14.75
N LYS A 24 1.15 6.68 -14.08
CA LYS A 24 1.67 8.02 -14.31
C LYS A 24 2.21 8.59 -13.00
N PRO A 25 3.47 9.02 -12.96
CA PRO A 25 3.99 9.69 -11.77
C PRO A 25 3.21 10.97 -11.47
N VAL A 26 2.89 11.17 -10.21
CA VAL A 26 2.22 12.37 -9.72
C VAL A 26 2.91 12.87 -8.47
N GLN A 27 2.64 14.13 -8.12
CA GLN A 27 3.10 14.68 -6.84
C GLN A 27 2.08 14.39 -5.76
N VAL A 28 2.52 14.36 -4.52
CA VAL A 28 1.64 14.10 -3.36
C VAL A 28 0.48 15.11 -3.31
N ASN A 29 0.74 16.37 -3.65
CA ASN A 29 -0.30 17.40 -3.66
C ASN A 29 -1.32 17.24 -4.81
N GLN A 30 -1.10 16.30 -5.71
CA GLN A 30 -2.06 15.96 -6.78
C GLN A 30 -2.96 14.78 -6.39
N LEU A 31 -2.70 14.15 -5.26
CA LEU A 31 -3.56 13.09 -4.73
C LEU A 31 -4.88 13.68 -4.22
N PRO A 32 -5.95 12.87 -4.14
CA PRO A 32 -7.18 13.32 -3.50
C PRO A 32 -6.94 13.81 -2.07
N ALA A 33 -7.71 14.78 -1.63
CA ALA A 33 -7.53 15.41 -0.31
C ALA A 33 -7.54 14.39 0.84
N LYS A 34 -8.40 13.39 0.79
CA LYS A 34 -8.45 12.32 1.81
C LYS A 34 -7.13 11.54 1.88
N ALA A 35 -6.54 11.24 0.73
CA ALA A 35 -5.26 10.54 0.68
C ALA A 35 -4.15 11.39 1.30
N GLN A 36 -4.11 12.68 0.98
CA GLN A 36 -3.13 13.59 1.56
C GLN A 36 -3.26 13.67 3.09
N THR A 37 -4.49 13.76 3.58
CA THR A 37 -4.77 13.77 5.03
C THR A 37 -4.31 12.47 5.68
N PHE A 38 -4.59 11.34 5.06
CA PHE A 38 -4.16 10.03 5.54
C PHE A 38 -2.64 9.95 5.66
N LEU A 39 -1.93 10.36 4.62
CA LEU A 39 -0.47 10.36 4.62
C LEU A 39 0.09 11.27 5.71
N ASN A 40 -0.46 12.45 5.88
CA ASN A 40 -0.03 13.38 6.91
C ASN A 40 -0.34 12.89 8.32
N THR A 41 -1.37 12.07 8.49
CA THR A 41 -1.75 11.55 9.80
C THR A 41 -0.87 10.37 10.21
N TYR A 42 -0.64 9.42 9.30
CA TYR A 42 -0.02 8.14 9.65
C TYR A 42 1.41 7.98 9.14
N PHE A 43 1.83 8.75 8.15
CA PHE A 43 3.11 8.61 7.47
C PHE A 43 3.89 9.93 7.35
N LYS A 44 3.61 10.89 8.20
CA LYS A 44 4.24 12.22 8.09
C LYS A 44 5.76 12.20 8.24
N ASP A 45 6.29 11.24 8.99
CA ASP A 45 7.72 11.13 9.25
C ASP A 45 8.43 10.21 8.26
N VAL A 46 7.69 9.68 7.28
CA VAL A 46 8.24 8.77 6.28
C VAL A 46 8.26 9.48 4.93
N LYS A 47 9.43 9.46 4.30
CA LYS A 47 9.61 10.18 3.04
C LYS A 47 9.04 9.39 1.86
N VAL A 48 8.23 10.05 1.05
CA VAL A 48 7.69 9.46 -0.18
C VAL A 48 8.79 9.34 -1.21
N ALA A 49 8.97 8.15 -1.76
CA ALA A 49 9.89 7.89 -2.86
C ALA A 49 9.21 8.10 -4.21
N LEU A 50 7.96 7.66 -4.34
CA LEU A 50 7.24 7.74 -5.60
C LEU A 50 5.73 7.71 -5.33
N ALA A 51 4.99 8.56 -6.02
CA ALA A 51 3.54 8.46 -6.10
C ALA A 51 3.14 8.31 -7.55
N THR A 52 2.20 7.40 -7.83
CA THR A 52 1.71 7.16 -9.18
C THR A 52 0.19 7.17 -9.22
N GLN A 53 -0.34 7.51 -10.36
CA GLN A 53 -1.76 7.41 -10.67
C GLN A 53 -1.93 6.35 -11.75
N ASP A 54 -2.75 5.35 -11.49
CA ASP A 54 -3.18 4.39 -12.48
C ASP A 54 -4.59 4.75 -12.94
N THR A 55 -4.81 4.72 -14.24
CA THR A 55 -6.11 5.01 -14.83
C THR A 55 -6.50 3.85 -15.72
N GLU A 56 -7.44 3.06 -15.26
CA GLU A 56 -8.08 2.03 -16.05
C GLU A 56 -9.45 2.48 -16.51
N LEU A 57 -10.08 1.70 -17.37
CA LEU A 57 -11.45 1.96 -17.81
C LEU A 57 -12.38 2.11 -16.61
N PHE A 58 -12.96 3.30 -16.44
CA PHE A 58 -13.93 3.62 -15.39
C PHE A 58 -13.37 3.65 -13.97
N SER A 59 -12.07 3.43 -13.77
CA SER A 59 -11.48 3.50 -12.44
C SER A 59 -10.17 4.26 -12.43
N LYS A 60 -9.84 4.78 -11.27
CA LYS A 60 -8.59 5.49 -11.01
C LYS A 60 -8.11 5.12 -9.62
N SER A 61 -6.84 4.82 -9.50
CA SER A 61 -6.22 4.51 -8.21
C SER A 61 -4.88 5.22 -8.10
N TYR A 62 -4.36 5.25 -6.89
CA TYR A 62 -3.08 5.91 -6.60
C TYR A 62 -2.24 5.02 -5.72
N ASP A 63 -0.96 4.91 -6.06
CA ASP A 63 0.02 4.19 -5.26
C ASP A 63 1.03 5.17 -4.69
N VAL A 64 1.34 5.03 -3.41
CA VAL A 64 2.40 5.80 -2.76
C VAL A 64 3.41 4.83 -2.17
N VAL A 65 4.65 4.91 -2.62
CA VAL A 65 5.76 4.10 -2.12
C VAL A 65 6.71 5.01 -1.36
N PHE A 66 7.11 4.58 -0.19
CA PHE A 66 8.01 5.33 0.68
C PHE A 66 9.45 4.82 0.58
N ASN A 67 10.40 5.64 1.02
CA ASN A 67 11.82 5.30 0.97
C ASN A 67 12.19 4.05 1.79
N ASN A 68 11.40 3.72 2.81
CA ASN A 68 11.61 2.52 3.62
C ASN A 68 10.95 1.26 3.03
N GLY A 69 10.31 1.37 1.86
CA GLY A 69 9.63 0.26 1.22
C GLY A 69 8.16 0.10 1.58
N ASP A 70 7.64 0.90 2.49
CA ASP A 70 6.20 0.91 2.80
C ASP A 70 5.41 1.38 1.58
N LYS A 71 4.17 0.91 1.48
CA LYS A 71 3.30 1.25 0.36
C LYS A 71 1.87 1.47 0.85
N VAL A 72 1.21 2.46 0.27
CA VAL A 72 -0.23 2.66 0.46
C VAL A 72 -0.88 2.84 -0.90
N GLU A 73 -2.00 2.15 -1.11
CA GLU A 73 -2.84 2.35 -2.28
C GLU A 73 -4.13 3.05 -1.87
N PHE A 74 -4.60 3.93 -2.75
CA PHE A 74 -5.84 4.67 -2.58
C PHE A 74 -6.75 4.50 -3.78
N ASN A 75 -8.05 4.51 -3.55
CA ASN A 75 -9.02 4.57 -4.64
C ASN A 75 -9.16 6.01 -5.15
N LYS A 76 -10.01 6.21 -6.15
CA LYS A 76 -10.22 7.54 -6.75
C LYS A 76 -10.73 8.59 -5.77
N SER A 77 -11.37 8.17 -4.68
CA SER A 77 -11.89 9.07 -3.64
C SER A 77 -10.83 9.43 -2.60
N GLY A 78 -9.67 8.78 -2.64
CA GLY A 78 -8.63 8.99 -1.66
C GLY A 78 -8.75 8.13 -0.42
N GLU A 79 -9.61 7.12 -0.44
CA GLU A 79 -9.70 6.13 0.64
C GLU A 79 -8.65 5.05 0.41
N TRP A 80 -7.95 4.65 1.48
CA TRP A 80 -6.95 3.59 1.33
C TRP A 80 -7.62 2.26 1.01
N THR A 81 -6.97 1.49 0.13
CA THR A 81 -7.40 0.14 -0.23
C THR A 81 -6.36 -0.90 0.18
N GLU A 82 -5.11 -0.51 0.30
CA GLU A 82 -4.04 -1.38 0.79
C GLU A 82 -3.03 -0.56 1.57
N VAL A 83 -2.56 -1.10 2.69
CA VAL A 83 -1.43 -0.56 3.45
C VAL A 83 -0.46 -1.71 3.72
N ARG A 84 0.79 -1.53 3.33
CA ARG A 84 1.83 -2.55 3.48
C ARG A 84 3.07 -1.96 4.13
N CYS A 85 3.41 -2.49 5.31
CA CYS A 85 4.55 -2.04 6.11
C CYS A 85 5.30 -3.27 6.63
N ARG A 86 6.19 -3.82 5.81
CA ARG A 86 6.81 -5.12 6.07
C ARG A 86 7.83 -5.12 7.19
N GLN A 87 8.43 -3.98 7.49
CA GLN A 87 9.46 -3.90 8.52
C GLN A 87 8.89 -3.56 9.89
N THR A 88 8.02 -2.57 9.95
CA THR A 88 7.52 -2.04 11.23
C THR A 88 6.11 -2.49 11.57
N GLY A 89 5.38 -3.02 10.61
CA GLY A 89 3.97 -3.33 10.76
C GLY A 89 3.08 -2.14 10.42
N VAL A 90 1.84 -2.45 10.08
CA VAL A 90 0.82 -1.44 9.76
C VAL A 90 0.49 -0.68 11.06
N PRO A 91 0.42 0.67 11.01
CA PRO A 91 0.02 1.45 12.19
C PRO A 91 -1.31 0.95 12.76
N ALA A 92 -1.34 0.77 14.08
CA ALA A 92 -2.49 0.17 14.75
C ALA A 92 -3.79 0.95 14.52
N GLN A 93 -3.69 2.27 14.40
CA GLN A 93 -4.85 3.14 14.19
C GLN A 93 -5.53 2.92 12.83
N ILE A 94 -4.83 2.34 11.87
CA ILE A 94 -5.38 2.05 10.54
C ILE A 94 -6.23 0.78 10.58
N ILE A 95 -5.84 -0.18 11.42
CA ILE A 95 -6.49 -1.50 11.49
C ILE A 95 -7.82 -1.36 12.22
N PRO A 96 -8.95 -1.82 11.62
CA PRO A 96 -10.22 -1.83 12.34
C PRO A 96 -10.12 -2.58 13.67
N ALA A 97 -10.75 -2.04 14.71
CA ALA A 97 -10.62 -2.57 16.07
C ALA A 97 -10.95 -4.06 16.21
N PRO A 98 -12.03 -4.60 15.60
CA PRO A 98 -12.31 -6.04 15.70
C PRO A 98 -11.21 -6.91 15.08
N ILE A 99 -10.60 -6.46 14.00
CA ILE A 99 -9.50 -7.19 13.34
C ILE A 99 -8.27 -7.15 14.22
N ALA A 100 -7.90 -5.98 14.74
CA ALA A 100 -6.77 -5.83 15.64
C ALA A 100 -6.92 -6.71 16.89
N GLU A 101 -8.11 -6.76 17.45
CA GLU A 101 -8.40 -7.58 18.63
C GLU A 101 -8.29 -9.07 18.31
N TYR A 102 -8.81 -9.50 17.18
CA TYR A 102 -8.68 -10.89 16.74
C TYR A 102 -7.22 -11.32 16.62
N VAL A 103 -6.41 -10.51 15.94
CA VAL A 103 -5.00 -10.81 15.73
C VAL A 103 -4.27 -10.84 17.06
N LYS A 104 -4.50 -9.87 17.93
CA LYS A 104 -3.87 -9.79 19.25
C LYS A 104 -4.19 -10.99 20.12
N THR A 105 -5.43 -11.47 20.08
CA THR A 105 -5.90 -12.58 20.89
C THR A 105 -5.41 -13.92 20.33
N THR A 106 -5.47 -14.09 19.01
CA THR A 106 -5.19 -15.38 18.36
C THR A 106 -3.71 -15.55 18.06
N TYR A 107 -3.03 -14.48 17.66
CA TYR A 107 -1.61 -14.49 17.28
C TYR A 107 -0.86 -13.36 17.99
N PRO A 108 -0.69 -13.45 19.31
CA PRO A 108 -0.17 -12.34 20.13
C PRO A 108 1.23 -11.88 19.74
N ASP A 109 2.04 -12.76 19.15
CA ASP A 109 3.42 -12.44 18.76
C ASP A 109 3.52 -11.98 17.30
N ALA A 110 2.43 -11.96 16.56
CA ALA A 110 2.44 -11.59 15.16
C ALA A 110 2.09 -10.11 14.98
N LYS A 111 2.70 -9.51 13.96
CA LYS A 111 2.37 -8.15 13.50
C LYS A 111 1.57 -8.23 12.22
N VAL A 112 0.66 -7.29 12.02
CA VAL A 112 -0.01 -7.10 10.74
C VAL A 112 0.97 -6.36 9.82
N LEU A 113 1.42 -7.02 8.77
CA LEU A 113 2.37 -6.43 7.81
C LEU A 113 1.67 -5.82 6.60
N GLN A 114 0.45 -6.25 6.33
CA GLN A 114 -0.34 -5.75 5.23
C GLN A 114 -1.81 -5.87 5.58
N ILE A 115 -2.59 -4.89 5.21
CA ILE A 115 -4.04 -4.93 5.26
C ILE A 115 -4.59 -4.43 3.94
N GLU A 116 -5.56 -5.17 3.40
CA GLU A 116 -6.21 -4.84 2.15
C GLU A 116 -7.72 -4.82 2.36
N ARG A 117 -8.38 -3.92 1.68
CA ARG A 117 -9.83 -3.76 1.72
C ARG A 117 -10.39 -4.15 0.36
N ASP A 118 -11.32 -5.09 0.31
CA ASP A 118 -11.93 -5.50 -0.94
C ASP A 118 -13.14 -4.63 -1.30
N ASP A 119 -13.60 -4.76 -2.54
CA ASP A 119 -14.71 -3.97 -3.07
C ASP A 119 -16.05 -4.26 -2.38
N ARG A 120 -16.15 -5.40 -1.70
CA ARG A 120 -17.35 -5.81 -0.99
C ARG A 120 -17.36 -5.38 0.47
N GLY A 121 -16.31 -4.69 0.89
CA GLY A 121 -16.16 -4.19 2.24
C GLY A 121 -15.48 -5.16 3.20
N GLY A 122 -14.99 -6.29 2.70
CA GLY A 122 -14.19 -7.22 3.49
C GLY A 122 -12.74 -6.77 3.62
N TYR A 123 -11.99 -7.52 4.39
CA TYR A 123 -10.57 -7.22 4.65
C TYR A 123 -9.74 -8.50 4.55
N GLU A 124 -8.50 -8.32 4.16
CA GLU A 124 -7.50 -9.37 4.21
C GLU A 124 -6.27 -8.83 4.93
N VAL A 125 -5.71 -9.59 5.85
CA VAL A 125 -4.49 -9.22 6.55
C VAL A 125 -3.44 -10.29 6.37
N ASN A 126 -2.19 -9.85 6.17
CA ASN A 126 -1.02 -10.72 6.14
C ASN A 126 -0.20 -10.46 7.40
N LEU A 127 0.12 -11.52 8.11
CA LEU A 127 0.81 -11.45 9.38
C LEU A 127 2.31 -11.78 9.24
N SER A 128 3.09 -11.39 10.20
CA SER A 128 4.53 -11.65 10.22
C SER A 128 4.87 -13.14 10.36
N ASN A 129 3.93 -13.96 10.81
CA ASN A 129 4.07 -15.41 10.87
C ASN A 129 3.65 -16.14 9.60
N ARG A 130 3.40 -15.40 8.51
CA ARG A 130 2.97 -15.86 7.19
C ARG A 130 1.50 -16.24 7.06
N TRP A 131 0.73 -16.16 8.13
CA TRP A 131 -0.70 -16.39 8.02
C TRP A 131 -1.38 -15.23 7.29
N GLU A 132 -2.35 -15.58 6.46
CA GLU A 132 -3.23 -14.65 5.79
C GLU A 132 -4.65 -14.92 6.28
N ILE A 133 -5.33 -13.87 6.71
CA ILE A 133 -6.66 -13.99 7.30
C ILE A 133 -7.62 -13.09 6.54
N THR A 134 -8.71 -13.67 6.06
CA THR A 134 -9.75 -12.95 5.34
C THR A 134 -10.94 -12.74 6.26
N PHE A 135 -11.45 -11.51 6.27
CA PHE A 135 -12.61 -11.09 7.07
C PHE A 135 -13.72 -10.63 6.13
N ASP A 136 -14.97 -10.92 6.49
CA ASP A 136 -16.11 -10.37 5.78
C ASP A 136 -16.36 -8.90 6.16
N LYS A 137 -17.37 -8.28 5.59
CA LYS A 137 -17.68 -6.86 5.86
C LYS A 137 -18.13 -6.61 7.30
N GLN A 138 -18.54 -7.64 8.04
CA GLN A 138 -18.82 -7.55 9.47
C GLN A 138 -17.58 -7.86 10.31
N MET A 139 -16.42 -7.98 9.67
CA MET A 139 -15.14 -8.25 10.33
C MET A 139 -15.09 -9.62 11.02
N ARG A 140 -15.80 -10.59 10.48
CA ARG A 140 -15.74 -11.99 10.93
C ARG A 140 -14.76 -12.75 10.04
N VAL A 141 -14.01 -13.65 10.65
CA VAL A 141 -13.06 -14.50 9.91
C VAL A 141 -13.83 -15.46 9.01
N ILE A 142 -13.50 -15.49 7.72
CA ILE A 142 -14.08 -16.40 6.74
C ILE A 142 -13.07 -17.32 6.09
N ASP A 143 -11.78 -17.01 6.20
CA ASP A 143 -10.72 -17.86 5.66
C ASP A 143 -9.40 -17.60 6.37
N ILE A 144 -8.60 -18.65 6.53
CA ILE A 144 -7.25 -18.58 7.11
C ILE A 144 -6.35 -19.45 6.23
N ASP A 145 -5.28 -18.87 5.71
CA ASP A 145 -4.34 -19.54 4.82
C ASP A 145 -2.90 -19.26 5.26
N ASP A 146 -1.94 -20.13 4.90
CA ASP A 146 -0.51 -19.98 5.23
C ASP A 146 0.42 -20.03 4.02
#